data_b248aeb601e1f69fbf70c4e6eec52f5f
#
_entry.id   b248aeb601e1f69fbf70c4e6eec52f5f
#
_cell.length_a   1.000
_cell.length_b   1.000
_cell.length_c   1.000
_cell.angle_alpha   90.00
_cell.angle_beta   90.00
_cell.angle_gamma   90.00
#
_symmetry.space_group_name_H-M   'P 1'
#
loop_
_entity.id
_entity.type
_entity.pdbx_description
1 polymer ?
#
loop_
_entity_poly.entity_id
_entity_poly.type
_entity_poly.pdbx_seq_one_letter_code
_entity_poly.pdbx_strand_id
1 'polypeptide(L)'
;MANPLLLDIVSYLVDKGLAVGDGEDCFRDFSPETPDFIVALHEYKGDPVVPFTDLVNRSIQITTRDRNADIARRKALEIYKALEADLETSESLVVHFTEERWGQVHLRQSPFKIKTDAENRVTYGFNIGITTTIE
;
A
#
# COMPACT_ATOMS: atom_id res chain seq x y z
N MET A 1 10.30 -3.37 -15.89
CA MET A 1 11.21 -3.00 -14.79
C MET A 1 10.42 -2.90 -13.50
N ALA A 2 10.96 -3.43 -12.41
CA ALA A 2 10.26 -3.37 -11.12
C ALA A 2 10.17 -1.92 -10.63
N ASN A 3 9.07 -1.61 -9.93
CA ASN A 3 8.93 -0.32 -9.25
C ASN A 3 9.55 -0.46 -7.85
N PRO A 4 10.72 0.15 -7.58
CA PRO A 4 11.41 -0.06 -6.30
C PRO A 4 10.59 0.37 -5.10
N LEU A 5 9.80 1.44 -5.21
CA LEU A 5 8.97 1.87 -4.09
C LEU A 5 7.90 0.83 -3.74
N LEU A 6 7.20 0.31 -4.74
CA LEU A 6 6.19 -0.72 -4.50
C LEU A 6 6.82 -1.99 -3.93
N LEU A 7 7.99 -2.38 -4.41
CA LEU A 7 8.71 -3.54 -3.89
C LEU A 7 9.10 -3.32 -2.43
N ASP A 8 9.56 -2.13 -2.08
CA ASP A 8 9.92 -1.79 -0.69
C ASP A 8 8.69 -1.81 0.23
N ILE A 9 7.52 -1.38 -0.27
CA ILE A 9 6.28 -1.47 0.49
C ILE A 9 5.88 -2.94 0.71
N VAL A 10 6.06 -3.79 -0.30
CA VAL A 10 5.82 -5.24 -0.13
C VAL A 10 6.72 -5.79 0.98
N SER A 11 8.00 -5.43 0.99
CA SER A 11 8.93 -5.86 2.04
C SER A 11 8.47 -5.41 3.42
N TYR A 12 7.99 -4.18 3.52
CA TYR A 12 7.42 -3.64 4.76
C TYR A 12 6.22 -4.48 5.23
N LEU A 13 5.29 -4.82 4.33
CA LEU A 13 4.12 -5.61 4.68
C LEU A 13 4.51 -7.03 5.13
N VAL A 14 5.49 -7.63 4.47
CA VAL A 14 6.00 -8.95 4.84
C VAL A 14 6.63 -8.90 6.24
N ASP A 15 7.45 -7.89 6.52
CA ASP A 15 8.10 -7.72 7.82
C ASP A 15 7.09 -7.50 8.95
N LYS A 16 5.96 -6.86 8.67
CA LYS A 16 4.88 -6.66 9.64
C LYS A 16 3.95 -7.86 9.77
N GLY A 17 4.19 -8.92 9.01
CA GLY A 17 3.33 -10.11 9.02
C GLY A 17 1.98 -9.91 8.33
N LEU A 18 1.86 -8.89 7.47
CA LEU A 18 0.62 -8.54 6.78
C LEU A 18 0.52 -9.14 5.38
N ALA A 19 1.61 -9.67 4.86
CA ALA A 19 1.67 -10.36 3.58
C ALA A 19 2.70 -11.48 3.66
N VAL A 20 2.53 -12.52 2.83
CA VAL A 20 3.46 -13.64 2.75
C VAL A 20 4.62 -13.28 1.83
N GLY A 21 4.35 -12.78 0.65
CA GLY A 21 5.41 -12.38 -0.26
C GLY A 21 4.92 -11.86 -1.60
N ASP A 22 5.82 -11.21 -2.32
CA ASP A 22 5.56 -10.69 -3.65
C ASP A 22 5.25 -11.83 -4.62
N GLY A 23 4.12 -11.74 -5.30
CA GLY A 23 3.67 -12.75 -6.23
C GLY A 23 2.94 -13.92 -5.59
N GLU A 24 2.88 -14.01 -4.27
CA GLU A 24 2.14 -15.05 -3.56
C GLU A 24 0.74 -14.57 -3.17
N ASP A 25 0.66 -13.54 -2.35
CA ASP A 25 -0.59 -12.91 -1.93
C ASP A 25 -0.55 -11.39 -2.07
N CYS A 26 0.62 -10.83 -2.39
CA CYS A 26 0.82 -9.40 -2.57
C CYS A 26 1.30 -9.13 -4.00
N PHE A 27 0.64 -8.23 -4.70
CA PHE A 27 0.89 -7.96 -6.12
C PHE A 27 1.09 -6.46 -6.34
N ARG A 28 1.92 -6.13 -7.32
CA ARG A 28 2.27 -4.76 -7.67
C ARG A 28 1.71 -4.41 -9.04
N ASP A 29 0.93 -3.32 -9.11
CA ASP A 29 0.36 -2.75 -10.33
C ASP A 29 -0.62 -3.65 -11.09
N PHE A 30 -0.99 -4.80 -10.54
CA PHE A 30 -2.07 -5.60 -11.12
C PHE A 30 -2.74 -6.47 -10.07
N SER A 31 -3.94 -6.96 -10.39
CA SER A 31 -4.71 -7.85 -9.55
C SER A 31 -5.01 -9.12 -10.34
N PRO A 32 -4.36 -10.23 -10.02
CA PRO A 32 -4.57 -11.48 -10.75
C PRO A 32 -5.96 -12.08 -10.50
N GLU A 33 -6.41 -12.96 -11.39
CA GLU A 33 -7.67 -13.67 -11.20
C GLU A 33 -7.63 -14.59 -10.00
N THR A 34 -6.48 -15.21 -9.74
CA THR A 34 -6.28 -16.12 -8.61
C THR A 34 -4.99 -15.75 -7.88
N PRO A 35 -4.94 -15.99 -6.55
CA PRO A 35 -5.99 -16.49 -5.66
C PRO A 35 -7.09 -15.45 -5.40
N ASP A 36 -8.17 -15.85 -4.75
CA ASP A 36 -9.23 -14.90 -4.38
C ASP A 36 -8.74 -13.83 -3.41
N PHE A 37 -8.04 -14.24 -2.35
CA PHE A 37 -7.47 -13.32 -1.39
C PHE A 37 -6.16 -12.77 -1.88
N ILE A 38 -6.10 -11.47 -2.09
CA ILE A 38 -4.86 -10.77 -2.47
C ILE A 38 -4.78 -9.42 -1.77
N VAL A 39 -3.54 -8.94 -1.63
CA VAL A 39 -3.22 -7.55 -1.34
C VAL A 39 -2.57 -6.98 -2.60
N ALA A 40 -3.03 -5.86 -3.08
CA ALA A 40 -2.49 -5.25 -4.29
C ALA A 40 -2.10 -3.79 -4.04
N LEU A 41 -0.98 -3.40 -4.61
CA LEU A 41 -0.44 -2.04 -4.52
C LEU A 41 -0.44 -1.44 -5.92
N HIS A 42 -1.09 -0.29 -6.06
CA HIS A 42 -1.16 0.41 -7.35
C HIS A 42 -0.64 1.82 -7.18
N GLU A 43 0.34 2.19 -7.97
CA GLU A 43 0.77 3.58 -8.04
C GLU A 43 -0.06 4.27 -9.10
N TYR A 44 -0.63 5.43 -8.75
CA TYR A 44 -1.41 6.24 -9.68
C TYR A 44 -0.78 7.63 -9.76
N LYS A 45 -1.41 8.53 -10.51
CA LYS A 45 -0.86 9.87 -10.76
C LYS A 45 -0.41 10.55 -9.47
N GLY A 46 0.86 10.94 -9.43
CA GLY A 46 1.45 11.70 -8.33
C GLY A 46 1.45 13.20 -8.61
N ASP A 47 1.91 13.95 -7.62
CA ASP A 47 2.09 15.38 -7.74
C ASP A 47 3.41 15.71 -8.44
N PRO A 48 3.60 16.96 -8.90
CA PRO A 48 4.88 17.39 -9.46
C PRO A 48 6.03 17.22 -8.48
N VAL A 49 7.23 17.12 -9.01
CA VAL A 49 8.48 17.08 -8.21
C VAL A 49 8.56 18.31 -7.34
N VAL A 50 8.98 18.13 -6.09
CA VAL A 50 9.21 19.25 -5.17
C VAL A 50 10.38 20.08 -5.70
N PRO A 51 10.20 21.41 -5.92
CA PRO A 51 11.24 22.24 -6.51
C PRO A 51 12.53 22.24 -5.70
N PHE A 52 13.67 22.21 -6.41
CA PHE A 52 15.01 22.31 -5.83
C PHE A 52 15.39 21.18 -4.86
N THR A 53 14.70 20.06 -4.93
CA THR A 53 15.00 18.87 -4.13
C THR A 53 14.95 17.65 -5.02
N ASP A 54 15.42 16.52 -4.49
CA ASP A 54 15.25 15.21 -5.13
C ASP A 54 14.04 14.45 -4.56
N LEU A 55 13.14 15.16 -3.89
CA LEU A 55 11.92 14.59 -3.33
C LEU A 55 10.79 14.61 -4.36
N VAL A 56 10.01 13.55 -4.35
CA VAL A 56 8.81 13.42 -5.18
C VAL A 56 7.63 12.99 -4.30
N ASN A 57 6.44 13.41 -4.68
CA ASN A 57 5.20 12.98 -4.05
C ASN A 57 4.57 11.89 -4.91
N ARG A 58 4.36 10.73 -4.32
CA ARG A 58 3.81 9.56 -5.02
C ARG A 58 2.52 9.13 -4.36
N SER A 59 1.58 8.67 -5.16
CA SER A 59 0.25 8.25 -4.70
C SER A 59 0.10 6.76 -4.90
N ILE A 60 -0.19 6.05 -3.82
CA ILE A 60 -0.31 4.59 -3.84
C ILE A 60 -1.69 4.22 -3.31
N GLN A 61 -2.37 3.35 -4.03
CA GLN A 61 -3.59 2.72 -3.54
C GLN A 61 -3.25 1.31 -3.05
N ILE A 62 -3.62 1.03 -1.82
CA ILE A 62 -3.46 -0.29 -1.21
C ILE A 62 -4.84 -0.92 -1.16
N THR A 63 -4.99 -2.07 -1.80
CA THR A 63 -6.27 -2.77 -1.87
C THR A 63 -6.16 -4.19 -1.35
N THR A 64 -7.27 -4.70 -0.83
CA THR A 64 -7.41 -6.10 -0.42
C THR A 64 -8.66 -6.66 -1.06
N ARG A 65 -8.59 -7.90 -1.51
CA ARG A 65 -9.72 -8.55 -2.18
C ARG A 65 -9.92 -9.95 -1.60
N ASP A 66 -11.18 -10.31 -1.37
CA ASP A 66 -11.54 -11.68 -1.01
C ASP A 66 -13.02 -11.90 -1.31
N ARG A 67 -13.44 -13.16 -1.42
CA ARG A 67 -14.87 -13.51 -1.53
C ARG A 67 -15.63 -13.16 -0.26
N ASN A 68 -14.97 -13.25 0.89
CA ASN A 68 -15.53 -12.84 2.17
C ASN A 68 -15.22 -11.35 2.39
N ALA A 69 -16.25 -10.51 2.35
CA ALA A 69 -16.12 -9.07 2.51
C ALA A 69 -15.47 -8.69 3.85
N ASP A 70 -15.78 -9.43 4.94
CA ASP A 70 -15.21 -9.15 6.25
C ASP A 70 -13.70 -9.42 6.29
N ILE A 71 -13.22 -10.44 5.59
CA ILE A 71 -11.80 -10.74 5.49
C ILE A 71 -11.09 -9.62 4.74
N ALA A 72 -11.63 -9.19 3.60
CA ALA A 72 -11.06 -8.10 2.81
C ALA A 72 -11.00 -6.81 3.62
N ARG A 73 -12.11 -6.44 4.26
CA ARG A 73 -12.21 -5.23 5.09
C ARG A 73 -11.22 -5.27 6.24
N ARG A 74 -11.16 -6.40 6.94
CA ARG A 74 -10.30 -6.57 8.11
C ARG A 74 -8.83 -6.46 7.74
N LYS A 75 -8.42 -7.06 6.62
CA LYS A 75 -7.03 -6.97 6.16
C LYS A 75 -6.67 -5.53 5.78
N ALA A 76 -7.54 -4.82 5.06
CA ALA A 76 -7.30 -3.42 4.73
C ALA A 76 -7.13 -2.58 6.00
N LEU A 77 -7.97 -2.83 7.01
CA LEU A 77 -7.88 -2.11 8.29
C LEU A 77 -6.61 -2.45 9.05
N GLU A 78 -6.16 -3.71 9.02
CA GLU A 78 -4.89 -4.11 9.64
C GLU A 78 -3.71 -3.36 9.04
N ILE A 79 -3.65 -3.27 7.71
CA ILE A 79 -2.59 -2.55 7.02
C ILE A 79 -2.64 -1.06 7.37
N TYR A 80 -3.84 -0.47 7.33
CA TYR A 80 -4.04 0.94 7.67
C TYR A 80 -3.56 1.23 9.10
N LYS A 81 -3.93 0.40 10.05
CA LYS A 81 -3.56 0.59 11.46
C LYS A 81 -2.07 0.38 11.69
N ALA A 82 -1.42 -0.51 10.95
CA ALA A 82 0.04 -0.68 11.05
C ALA A 82 0.76 0.59 10.61
N LEU A 83 0.34 1.19 9.49
CA LEU A 83 0.90 2.46 9.03
C LEU A 83 0.62 3.59 10.03
N GLU A 84 -0.60 3.67 10.53
CA GLU A 84 -0.99 4.67 11.52
C GLU A 84 -0.15 4.57 12.79
N ALA A 85 0.09 3.34 13.28
CA ALA A 85 0.91 3.11 14.46
C ALA A 85 2.37 3.56 14.24
N ASP A 86 2.93 3.27 13.07
CA ASP A 86 4.27 3.72 12.73
C ASP A 86 4.35 5.24 12.64
N LEU A 87 3.31 5.89 12.13
CA LEU A 87 3.25 7.36 12.07
C LEU A 87 3.12 7.99 13.44
N GLU A 88 2.38 7.37 14.35
CA GLU A 88 2.22 7.88 15.73
C GLU A 88 3.52 7.86 16.51
N THR A 89 4.42 6.94 16.21
CA THR A 89 5.71 6.83 16.88
C THR A 89 6.82 7.63 16.18
N SER A 90 6.50 8.25 15.04
CA SER A 90 7.46 9.03 14.25
C SER A 90 7.28 10.52 14.50
N GLU A 91 8.37 11.24 14.76
CA GLU A 91 8.34 12.68 14.95
C GLU A 91 8.03 13.46 13.67
N SER A 92 8.30 12.87 12.50
CA SER A 92 8.21 13.55 11.21
C SER A 92 7.28 12.87 10.23
N LEU A 93 6.36 12.02 10.70
CA LEU A 93 5.45 11.25 9.87
C LEU A 93 6.17 10.35 8.86
N VAL A 94 7.36 9.86 9.23
CA VAL A 94 8.21 9.03 8.37
C VAL A 94 8.00 7.56 8.68
N VAL A 95 7.82 6.77 7.62
CA VAL A 95 7.80 5.31 7.71
C VAL A 95 9.05 4.78 7.02
N HIS A 96 9.77 3.88 7.68
CA HIS A 96 10.89 3.16 7.09
C HIS A 96 10.36 1.86 6.49
N PHE A 97 10.24 1.81 5.16
CA PHE A 97 9.77 0.61 4.47
C PHE A 97 10.86 -0.46 4.45
N THR A 98 12.11 -0.03 4.29
CA THR A 98 13.31 -0.84 4.43
C THR A 98 14.37 -0.01 5.14
N GLU A 99 15.55 -0.58 5.40
CA GLU A 99 16.66 0.17 6.02
C GLU A 99 17.12 1.34 5.13
N GLU A 100 16.97 1.19 3.81
CA GLU A 100 17.44 2.19 2.84
C GLU A 100 16.32 3.11 2.34
N ARG A 101 15.07 2.65 2.40
CA ARG A 101 13.95 3.41 1.86
C ARG A 101 13.05 3.93 2.98
N TRP A 102 12.91 5.22 3.02
CA TRP A 102 11.97 5.88 3.92
C TRP A 102 11.08 6.82 3.10
N GLY A 103 9.94 7.16 3.66
CA GLY A 103 9.05 8.13 3.07
C GLY A 103 8.21 8.81 4.12
N GLN A 104 7.86 10.07 3.88
CA GLN A 104 6.86 10.74 4.67
C GLN A 104 5.49 10.32 4.15
N VAL A 105 4.67 9.72 5.01
CA VAL A 105 3.41 9.10 4.61
C VAL A 105 2.23 9.93 5.06
N HIS A 106 1.28 10.11 4.15
CA HIS A 106 0.00 10.77 4.42
C HIS A 106 -1.12 9.78 4.17
N LEU A 107 -1.84 9.39 5.23
CA LEU A 107 -3.03 8.57 5.11
C LEU A 107 -4.18 9.47 4.67
N ARG A 108 -4.69 9.28 3.45
CA ARG A 108 -5.68 10.19 2.87
C ARG A 108 -7.10 9.90 3.34
N GLN A 109 -7.43 8.64 3.55
CA GLN A 109 -8.72 8.21 4.08
C GLN A 109 -8.60 6.82 4.67
N SER A 110 -9.53 6.48 5.56
CA SER A 110 -9.63 5.13 6.10
C SER A 110 -10.12 4.15 5.03
N PRO A 111 -9.91 2.84 5.22
CA PRO A 111 -10.34 1.84 4.25
C PRO A 111 -11.83 1.93 3.92
N PHE A 112 -12.16 1.76 2.65
CA PHE A 112 -13.52 1.81 2.15
C PHE A 112 -13.70 0.75 1.06
N LYS A 113 -14.97 0.37 0.83
CA LYS A 113 -15.30 -0.59 -0.22
C LYS A 113 -15.14 0.08 -1.58
N ILE A 114 -14.37 -0.57 -2.47
CA ILE A 114 -14.13 -0.06 -3.81
C ILE A 114 -15.10 -0.68 -4.81
N LYS A 115 -15.22 -2.01 -4.82
CA LYS A 115 -16.07 -2.71 -5.78
C LYS A 115 -16.35 -4.14 -5.36
N THR A 116 -17.34 -4.74 -6.02
CA THR A 116 -17.58 -6.18 -6.04
C THR A 116 -17.47 -6.61 -7.50
N ASP A 117 -16.63 -7.61 -7.79
CA ASP A 117 -16.44 -8.06 -9.17
C ASP A 117 -17.45 -9.15 -9.58
N ALA A 118 -17.33 -9.63 -10.83
CA ALA A 118 -18.23 -10.64 -11.39
C ALA A 118 -18.14 -12.00 -10.67
N GLU A 119 -17.04 -12.25 -9.94
CA GLU A 119 -16.82 -13.46 -9.17
C GLU A 119 -17.28 -13.32 -7.72
N ASN A 120 -18.00 -12.25 -7.39
CA ASN A 120 -18.44 -11.91 -6.04
C ASN A 120 -17.32 -11.69 -5.05
N ARG A 121 -16.15 -11.27 -5.52
CA ARG A 121 -15.04 -10.88 -4.66
C ARG A 121 -15.15 -9.39 -4.37
N VAL A 122 -14.96 -9.02 -3.10
CA VAL A 122 -15.09 -7.65 -2.64
C VAL A 122 -13.70 -7.06 -2.46
N THR A 123 -13.50 -5.85 -2.96
CA THR A 123 -12.25 -5.11 -2.82
C THR A 123 -12.45 -3.95 -1.87
N TYR A 124 -11.63 -3.88 -0.83
CA TYR A 124 -11.49 -2.73 0.06
C TYR A 124 -10.12 -2.12 -0.15
N GLY A 125 -10.00 -0.86 0.19
CA GLY A 125 -8.70 -0.22 0.09
C GLY A 125 -8.71 1.20 0.59
N PHE A 126 -7.54 1.81 0.54
CA PHE A 126 -7.33 3.20 0.92
C PHE A 126 -6.17 3.75 0.12
N ASN A 127 -6.09 5.07 0.08
CA ASN A 127 -5.05 5.78 -0.65
C ASN A 127 -4.07 6.42 0.31
N ILE A 128 -2.79 6.38 -0.03
CA ILE A 128 -1.75 7.07 0.72
C ILE A 128 -0.93 7.94 -0.22
N GLY A 129 -0.40 9.01 0.33
CA GLY A 129 0.62 9.82 -0.34
C GLY A 129 1.96 9.55 0.30
N ILE A 130 3.01 9.43 -0.48
CA ILE A 130 4.37 9.21 0.00
C ILE A 130 5.28 10.26 -0.61
N THR A 131 5.97 11.01 0.25
CA THR A 131 7.04 11.91 -0.18
C THR A 131 8.36 11.21 0.09
N THR A 132 9.10 10.92 -0.96
CA THR A 132 10.35 10.17 -0.88
C THR A 132 11.32 10.65 -1.94
N THR A 133 12.54 10.13 -1.92
CA THR A 133 13.54 10.49 -2.91
C THR A 133 13.24 9.86 -4.26
N ILE A 134 13.72 10.51 -5.32
CA ILE A 134 13.71 9.93 -6.68
C ILE A 134 14.62 8.70 -6.68
N GLU A 135 14.17 7.66 -7.32
CA GLU A 135 14.89 6.38 -7.40
C GLU A 135 16.10 6.43 -8.32
#